data_888edd6613ae4952500638c5c0c1d91b
#
_entry.id   888edd6613ae4952500638c5c0c1d91b
#
_cell.length_a   1.000
_cell.length_b   1.000
_cell.length_c   1.000
_cell.angle_alpha   90.00
_cell.angle_beta   90.00
_cell.angle_gamma   90.00
#
_symmetry.space_group_name_H-M   'P 1'
#
loop_
_entity.id
_entity.type
_entity.pdbx_description
1 polymer ?
#
loop_
_entity_poly.entity_id
_entity_poly.type
_entity_poly.pdbx_seq_one_letter_code
_entity_poly.pdbx_strand_id
1 'polypeptide(L)'
;MSAQFLTFQQFNDPGLASAIAATLKEQQVECVVEKVRPLLEPGFFRNTVEQNIHLKVRASDLQKAEKALEEHYQRHLQDIDPGYYLLSFTDAELLEIVAKPDEWGHFDYVLALELLAERGLRIPSEIAEEMKRQRRRQLAREDSMIPPDSLVELGTILDQFFNGVSRRMTELLKKIYSNKES
;
A
#
# COMPACT_ATOMS: atom_id res chain seq x y z
N MET A 1 9.33 6.68 -28.55
CA MET A 1 8.34 5.99 -27.70
C MET A 1 7.88 6.98 -26.65
N SER A 2 6.58 7.34 -26.59
CA SER A 2 6.11 8.27 -25.56
C SER A 2 6.13 7.54 -24.21
N ALA A 3 6.75 8.17 -23.21
CA ALA A 3 6.80 7.61 -21.87
C ALA A 3 5.37 7.60 -21.28
N GLN A 4 4.88 6.42 -20.92
CA GLN A 4 3.58 6.27 -20.27
C GLN A 4 3.70 6.62 -18.80
N PHE A 5 2.98 7.66 -18.37
CA PHE A 5 2.84 8.05 -16.98
C PHE A 5 1.57 7.41 -16.39
N LEU A 6 1.71 6.80 -15.23
CA LEU A 6 0.61 6.20 -14.47
C LEU A 6 0.38 6.97 -13.18
N THR A 7 -0.86 7.03 -12.73
CA THR A 7 -1.18 7.61 -11.42
C THR A 7 -0.58 6.71 -10.34
N PHE A 8 0.33 7.28 -9.57
CA PHE A 8 1.03 6.61 -8.48
C PHE A 8 0.32 6.80 -7.15
N GLN A 9 -0.10 8.05 -6.89
CA GLN A 9 -0.83 8.41 -5.67
C GLN A 9 -1.73 9.62 -5.91
N GLN A 10 -2.81 9.71 -5.14
CA GLN A 10 -3.73 10.84 -5.15
C GLN A 10 -3.66 11.58 -3.81
N PHE A 11 -3.78 12.90 -3.85
CA PHE A 11 -3.69 13.75 -2.69
C PHE A 11 -4.79 14.81 -2.71
N ASN A 12 -5.25 15.17 -1.53
CA ASN A 12 -6.13 16.34 -1.31
C ASN A 12 -5.32 17.56 -0.86
N ASP A 13 -4.09 17.36 -0.38
CA ASP A 13 -3.19 18.41 0.07
C ASP A 13 -2.06 18.66 -0.96
N PRO A 14 -1.98 19.88 -1.54
CA PRO A 14 -0.91 20.26 -2.46
C PRO A 14 0.48 20.26 -1.82
N GLY A 15 0.58 20.57 -0.53
CA GLY A 15 1.84 20.59 0.20
C GLY A 15 2.44 19.18 0.30
N LEU A 16 1.61 18.21 0.70
CA LEU A 16 2.01 16.81 0.78
C LEU A 16 2.38 16.25 -0.59
N ALA A 17 1.57 16.52 -1.63
CA ALA A 17 1.87 16.10 -3.00
C ALA A 17 3.23 16.64 -3.48
N SER A 18 3.53 17.92 -3.16
CA SER A 18 4.80 18.55 -3.53
C SER A 18 5.98 17.97 -2.76
N ALA A 19 5.82 17.68 -1.48
CA ALA A 19 6.86 17.06 -0.65
C ALA A 19 7.23 15.66 -1.15
N ILE A 20 6.23 14.83 -1.44
CA ILE A 20 6.44 13.49 -2.00
C ILE A 20 7.08 13.56 -3.39
N ALA A 21 6.63 14.49 -4.24
CA ALA A 21 7.25 14.71 -5.56
C ALA A 21 8.73 15.12 -5.45
N ALA A 22 9.10 15.95 -4.46
CA ALA A 22 10.49 16.32 -4.19
C ALA A 22 11.31 15.09 -3.78
N THR A 23 10.82 14.27 -2.86
CA THR A 23 11.45 13.01 -2.43
C THR A 23 11.71 12.08 -3.61
N LEU A 24 10.72 11.90 -4.51
CA LEU A 24 10.88 11.05 -5.69
C LEU A 24 11.94 11.60 -6.66
N LYS A 25 11.98 12.93 -6.86
CA LYS A 25 12.99 13.58 -7.71
C LYS A 25 14.40 13.44 -7.14
N GLU A 26 14.59 13.55 -5.84
CA GLU A 26 15.87 13.29 -5.16
C GLU A 26 16.38 11.87 -5.43
N GLN A 27 15.48 10.93 -5.52
CA GLN A 27 15.76 9.53 -5.89
C GLN A 27 15.81 9.29 -7.40
N GLN A 28 15.87 10.37 -8.22
CA GLN A 28 15.92 10.27 -9.68
C GLN A 28 14.73 9.52 -10.29
N VAL A 29 13.55 9.65 -9.70
CA VAL A 29 12.28 9.18 -10.25
C VAL A 29 11.60 10.35 -10.94
N GLU A 30 11.33 10.21 -12.24
CA GLU A 30 10.60 11.24 -12.98
C GLU A 30 9.11 11.18 -12.63
N CYS A 31 8.61 12.29 -12.11
CA CYS A 31 7.22 12.41 -11.69
C CYS A 31 6.57 13.72 -12.14
N VAL A 32 5.26 13.69 -12.33
CA VAL A 32 4.40 14.81 -12.72
C VAL A 32 3.29 14.97 -11.70
N VAL A 33 3.09 16.18 -11.20
CA VAL A 33 1.97 16.53 -10.33
C VAL A 33 0.89 17.19 -11.19
N GLU A 34 -0.27 16.56 -11.28
CA GLU A 34 -1.41 17.02 -12.09
C GLU A 34 -2.60 17.33 -11.19
N LYS A 35 -3.17 18.53 -11.34
CA LYS A 35 -4.43 18.89 -10.70
C LYS A 35 -5.58 18.46 -11.59
N VAL A 36 -6.37 17.49 -11.15
CA VAL A 36 -7.52 17.00 -11.87
C VAL A 36 -8.75 17.81 -11.43
N ARG A 37 -9.37 18.49 -12.38
CA ARG A 37 -10.66 19.16 -12.15
C ARG A 37 -11.77 18.14 -12.32
N PRO A 38 -12.75 18.07 -11.40
CA PRO A 38 -13.93 17.23 -11.61
C PRO A 38 -14.63 17.64 -12.92
N LEU A 39 -14.97 16.65 -13.74
CA LEU A 39 -15.67 16.85 -15.03
C LEU A 39 -17.08 17.42 -14.88
N LEU A 40 -17.65 17.35 -13.70
CA LEU A 40 -18.95 17.90 -13.36
C LEU A 40 -18.75 18.99 -12.31
N GLU A 41 -18.95 20.25 -12.67
CA GLU A 41 -19.22 21.29 -11.68
C GLU A 41 -20.60 20.99 -11.09
N PRO A 42 -20.71 20.54 -9.84
CA PRO A 42 -21.99 20.42 -9.20
C PRO A 42 -22.40 21.83 -8.75
N GLY A 43 -23.18 22.52 -9.55
CA GLY A 43 -23.79 23.80 -9.15
C GLY A 43 -24.69 23.70 -7.91
N PHE A 44 -24.71 22.56 -7.22
CA PHE A 44 -25.52 22.28 -6.04
C PHE A 44 -24.77 21.98 -4.75
N PHE A 45 -23.45 21.75 -4.78
CA PHE A 45 -22.67 21.52 -3.55
C PHE A 45 -21.80 22.74 -3.27
N ARG A 46 -22.34 23.68 -2.51
CA ARG A 46 -21.58 24.69 -1.80
C ARG A 46 -20.71 24.00 -0.75
N ASN A 47 -19.42 24.20 -0.85
CA ASN A 47 -18.32 23.91 0.07
C ASN A 47 -17.54 22.62 -0.19
N THR A 48 -16.25 22.85 -0.36
CA THR A 48 -15.09 21.98 -0.54
C THR A 48 -14.93 21.47 -1.98
N VAL A 49 -14.24 22.28 -2.78
CA VAL A 49 -13.52 21.77 -3.95
C VAL A 49 -12.36 20.95 -3.38
N GLU A 50 -12.59 19.66 -3.16
CA GLU A 50 -11.51 18.73 -2.87
C GLU A 50 -10.51 18.80 -4.02
N GLN A 51 -9.30 19.27 -3.71
CA GLN A 51 -8.25 19.35 -4.71
C GLN A 51 -7.78 17.93 -5.01
N ASN A 52 -8.28 17.36 -6.09
CA ASN A 52 -7.83 16.04 -6.54
C ASN A 52 -6.50 16.20 -7.29
N ILE A 53 -5.40 15.88 -6.62
CA ILE A 53 -4.04 16.02 -7.14
C ILE A 53 -3.49 14.62 -7.39
N HIS A 54 -3.15 14.34 -8.63
CA HIS A 54 -2.55 13.08 -9.04
C HIS A 54 -1.03 13.26 -9.18
N LEU A 55 -0.28 12.49 -8.43
CA LEU A 55 1.13 12.29 -8.63
C LEU A 55 1.31 11.12 -9.60
N LYS A 56 1.89 11.39 -10.75
CA LYS A 56 2.12 10.39 -11.80
C LYS A 56 3.60 10.11 -11.93
N VAL A 57 3.95 8.84 -12.13
CA VAL A 57 5.32 8.37 -12.38
C VAL A 57 5.36 7.57 -13.68
N ARG A 58 6.54 7.41 -14.27
CA ARG A 58 6.68 6.51 -15.41
C ARG A 58 6.38 5.07 -15.01
N ALA A 59 5.73 4.33 -15.89
CA ALA A 59 5.43 2.91 -15.67
C ALA A 59 6.69 2.08 -15.35
N SER A 60 7.84 2.42 -15.97
CA SER A 60 9.14 1.78 -15.71
C SER A 60 9.69 2.04 -14.30
N ASP A 61 9.29 3.14 -13.67
CA ASP A 61 9.87 3.62 -12.42
C ASP A 61 8.97 3.37 -11.20
N LEU A 62 7.83 2.70 -11.41
CA LEU A 62 6.83 2.43 -10.37
C LEU A 62 7.44 1.76 -9.13
N GLN A 63 8.19 0.67 -9.31
CA GLN A 63 8.82 -0.04 -8.18
C GLN A 63 9.87 0.82 -7.48
N LYS A 64 10.62 1.63 -8.25
CA LYS A 64 11.60 2.56 -7.69
C LYS A 64 10.92 3.66 -6.88
N ALA A 65 9.77 4.15 -7.36
CA ALA A 65 8.96 5.14 -6.66
C ALA A 65 8.37 4.59 -5.35
N GLU A 66 7.83 3.37 -5.37
CA GLU A 66 7.33 2.68 -4.17
C GLU A 66 8.43 2.57 -3.12
N LYS A 67 9.60 2.06 -3.51
CA LYS A 67 10.73 1.89 -2.60
C LYS A 67 11.23 3.22 -2.03
N ALA A 68 11.37 4.24 -2.86
CA ALA A 68 11.79 5.58 -2.43
C ALA A 68 10.82 6.18 -1.41
N LEU A 69 9.53 5.95 -1.59
CA LEU A 69 8.50 6.43 -0.69
C LEU A 69 8.48 5.66 0.64
N GLU A 70 8.66 4.35 0.60
CA GLU A 70 8.80 3.52 1.80
C GLU A 70 10.01 3.94 2.64
N GLU A 71 11.18 4.13 2.01
CA GLU A 71 12.38 4.62 2.67
C GLU A 71 12.20 6.03 3.27
N HIS A 72 11.41 6.89 2.59
CA HIS A 72 11.05 8.20 3.12
C HIS A 72 10.22 8.07 4.39
N TYR A 73 9.17 7.29 4.36
CA TYR A 73 8.30 7.10 5.53
C TYR A 73 9.01 6.40 6.69
N GLN A 74 9.85 5.39 6.43
CA GLN A 74 10.65 4.74 7.48
C GLN A 74 11.48 5.74 8.29
N ARG A 75 12.05 6.75 7.65
CA ARG A 75 12.82 7.79 8.33
C ARG A 75 11.98 8.72 9.21
N HIS A 76 10.68 8.79 8.97
CA HIS A 76 9.75 9.69 9.68
C HIS A 76 8.81 8.96 10.64
N LEU A 77 9.00 7.66 10.86
CA LEU A 77 8.18 6.89 11.80
C LEU A 77 8.33 7.33 13.26
N GLN A 78 9.41 8.06 13.59
CA GLN A 78 9.66 8.54 14.96
C GLN A 78 8.76 9.71 15.37
N ASP A 79 8.15 10.39 14.41
CA ASP A 79 7.32 11.58 14.63
C ASP A 79 5.81 11.28 14.58
N ILE A 80 5.42 10.01 14.82
CA ILE A 80 4.01 9.61 14.74
C ILE A 80 3.23 10.17 15.92
N ASP A 81 2.06 10.74 15.63
CA ASP A 81 1.10 11.15 16.65
C ASP A 81 0.74 9.94 17.54
N PRO A 82 0.86 10.05 18.88
CA PRO A 82 0.47 8.96 19.79
C PRO A 82 -1.00 8.53 19.65
N GLY A 83 -1.86 9.38 19.08
CA GLY A 83 -3.26 9.07 18.78
C GLY A 83 -3.49 8.45 17.40
N TYR A 84 -2.42 8.11 16.65
CA TYR A 84 -2.59 7.55 15.31
C TYR A 84 -3.31 6.20 15.36
N TYR A 85 -4.33 6.03 14.53
CA TYR A 85 -5.30 4.93 14.64
C TYR A 85 -4.66 3.53 14.51
N LEU A 86 -3.61 3.35 13.71
CA LEU A 86 -2.92 2.08 13.55
C LEU A 86 -2.30 1.56 14.84
N LEU A 87 -1.95 2.42 15.78
CA LEU A 87 -1.35 2.02 17.06
C LEU A 87 -2.32 1.15 17.89
N SER A 88 -3.62 1.28 17.67
CA SER A 88 -4.67 0.48 18.32
C SER A 88 -4.99 -0.85 17.59
N PHE A 89 -4.44 -1.07 16.39
CA PHE A 89 -4.74 -2.25 15.57
C PHE A 89 -4.12 -3.52 16.15
N THR A 90 -4.84 -4.62 16.00
CA THR A 90 -4.33 -5.96 16.32
C THR A 90 -3.30 -6.42 15.27
N ASP A 91 -2.51 -7.43 15.63
CA ASP A 91 -1.53 -8.02 14.68
C ASP A 91 -2.22 -8.53 13.40
N ALA A 92 -3.45 -9.02 13.51
CA ALA A 92 -4.24 -9.49 12.37
C ALA A 92 -4.63 -8.35 11.41
N GLU A 93 -5.08 -7.21 11.95
CA GLU A 93 -5.42 -6.02 11.16
C GLU A 93 -4.18 -5.42 10.51
N LEU A 94 -3.06 -5.36 11.21
CA LEU A 94 -1.78 -4.91 10.64
C LEU A 94 -1.30 -5.82 9.50
N LEU A 95 -1.47 -7.15 9.63
CA LEU A 95 -1.16 -8.10 8.56
C LEU A 95 -2.07 -7.92 7.34
N GLU A 96 -3.33 -7.56 7.54
CA GLU A 96 -4.24 -7.25 6.43
C GLU A 96 -3.77 -6.02 5.65
N ILE A 97 -3.27 -4.98 6.32
CA ILE A 97 -2.67 -3.81 5.65
C ILE A 97 -1.49 -4.24 4.79
N VAL A 98 -0.59 -5.09 5.32
CA VAL A 98 0.57 -5.58 4.57
C VAL A 98 0.16 -6.43 3.36
N ALA A 99 -0.93 -7.19 3.49
CA ALA A 99 -1.45 -8.03 2.40
C ALA A 99 -2.16 -7.23 1.29
N LYS A 100 -2.74 -6.07 1.64
CA LYS A 100 -3.56 -5.24 0.73
C LYS A 100 -3.10 -3.78 0.69
N PRO A 101 -1.86 -3.51 0.29
CA PRO A 101 -1.29 -2.16 0.33
C PRO A 101 -1.99 -1.17 -0.60
N ASP A 102 -2.77 -1.64 -1.57
CA ASP A 102 -3.60 -0.84 -2.48
C ASP A 102 -4.84 -0.24 -1.82
N GLU A 103 -5.33 -0.86 -0.75
CA GLU A 103 -6.48 -0.37 0.04
C GLU A 103 -6.06 0.66 1.10
N TRP A 104 -4.75 0.76 1.39
CA TRP A 104 -4.18 1.61 2.43
C TRP A 104 -3.13 2.57 1.84
N GLY A 105 -2.76 3.58 2.59
CA GLY A 105 -1.67 4.48 2.17
C GLY A 105 -0.28 3.85 2.33
N HIS A 106 0.70 4.31 1.57
CA HIS A 106 2.08 3.86 1.70
C HIS A 106 2.64 4.06 3.12
N PHE A 107 2.24 5.14 3.79
CA PHE A 107 2.61 5.39 5.19
C PHE A 107 2.06 4.31 6.13
N ASP A 108 0.78 3.96 5.98
CA ASP A 108 0.12 2.93 6.80
C ASP A 108 0.77 1.56 6.60
N TYR A 109 1.13 1.23 5.37
CA TYR A 109 1.86 0.01 5.04
C TYR A 109 3.22 -0.07 5.75
N VAL A 110 4.01 1.00 5.69
CA VAL A 110 5.33 1.07 6.34
C VAL A 110 5.20 1.01 7.86
N LEU A 111 4.23 1.74 8.42
CA LEU A 111 3.96 1.72 9.85
C LEU A 111 3.47 0.35 10.32
N ALA A 112 2.63 -0.32 9.57
CA ALA A 112 2.16 -1.67 9.90
C ALA A 112 3.31 -2.69 9.97
N LEU A 113 4.26 -2.62 9.04
CA LEU A 113 5.47 -3.45 9.06
C LEU A 113 6.32 -3.20 10.30
N GLU A 114 6.50 -1.93 10.70
CA GLU A 114 7.27 -1.56 11.89
C GLU A 114 6.57 -2.02 13.18
N LEU A 115 5.28 -1.76 13.32
CA LEU A 115 4.50 -2.20 14.49
C LEU A 115 4.51 -3.74 14.63
N LEU A 116 4.41 -4.47 13.53
CA LEU A 116 4.55 -5.93 13.55
C LEU A 116 5.97 -6.36 13.99
N ALA A 117 7.00 -5.67 13.50
CA ALA A 117 8.38 -5.95 13.89
C ALA A 117 8.63 -5.70 15.38
N GLU A 118 8.12 -4.58 15.93
CA GLU A 118 8.17 -4.26 17.37
C GLU A 118 7.47 -5.32 18.24
N ARG A 119 6.36 -5.88 17.72
CA ARG A 119 5.62 -6.97 18.40
C ARG A 119 6.25 -8.36 18.20
N GLY A 120 7.43 -8.42 17.58
CA GLY A 120 8.17 -9.67 17.33
C GLY A 120 7.66 -10.51 16.17
N LEU A 121 6.87 -9.91 15.27
CA LEU A 121 6.33 -10.51 14.05
C LEU A 121 6.96 -9.89 12.80
N ARG A 122 8.30 -9.78 12.78
CA ARG A 122 9.01 -9.18 11.64
C ARG A 122 8.75 -9.95 10.37
N ILE A 123 8.21 -9.26 9.36
CA ILE A 123 8.01 -9.78 8.02
C ILE A 123 9.29 -9.51 7.20
N PRO A 124 9.95 -10.55 6.66
CA PRO A 124 11.09 -10.35 5.76
C PRO A 124 10.69 -9.56 4.53
N SER A 125 11.59 -8.73 4.01
CA SER A 125 11.35 -7.89 2.83
C SER A 125 10.93 -8.70 1.60
N GLU A 126 11.52 -9.88 1.41
CA GLU A 126 11.19 -10.79 0.31
C GLU A 126 9.75 -11.28 0.37
N ILE A 127 9.25 -11.54 1.58
CA ILE A 127 7.86 -11.97 1.81
C ILE A 127 6.90 -10.81 1.58
N ALA A 128 7.22 -9.62 2.09
CA ALA A 128 6.42 -8.42 1.88
C ALA A 128 6.28 -8.09 0.37
N GLU A 129 7.38 -8.17 -0.38
CA GLU A 129 7.37 -7.96 -1.84
C GLU A 129 6.60 -9.06 -2.60
N GLU A 130 6.65 -10.31 -2.14
CA GLU A 130 5.85 -11.38 -2.73
C GLU A 130 4.36 -11.16 -2.48
N MET A 131 3.96 -10.75 -1.26
CA MET A 131 2.57 -10.39 -0.95
C MET A 131 2.06 -9.26 -1.87
N LYS A 132 2.85 -8.21 -2.08
CA LYS A 132 2.50 -7.14 -3.04
C LYS A 132 2.34 -7.65 -4.48
N ARG A 133 3.25 -8.52 -4.93
CA ARG A 133 3.16 -9.12 -6.28
C ARG A 133 1.89 -9.94 -6.46
N GLN A 134 1.52 -10.72 -5.47
CA GLN A 134 0.30 -11.53 -5.50
C GLN A 134 -0.94 -10.66 -5.53
N ARG A 135 -0.98 -9.62 -4.68
CA ARG A 135 -2.10 -8.67 -4.69
C ARG A 135 -2.26 -8.00 -6.06
N ARG A 136 -1.17 -7.53 -6.67
CA ARG A 136 -1.22 -6.98 -8.03
C ARG A 136 -1.74 -7.97 -9.08
N ARG A 137 -1.36 -9.27 -8.98
CA ARG A 137 -1.89 -10.32 -9.87
C ARG A 137 -3.37 -10.57 -9.64
N GLN A 138 -3.82 -10.54 -8.39
CA GLN A 138 -5.23 -10.69 -8.03
C GLN A 138 -6.05 -9.56 -8.64
N LEU A 139 -5.66 -8.30 -8.43
CA LEU A 139 -6.34 -7.14 -8.99
C LEU A 139 -6.39 -7.18 -10.52
N ALA A 140 -5.30 -7.56 -11.18
CA ALA A 140 -5.27 -7.71 -12.63
C ALA A 140 -6.22 -8.81 -13.16
N ARG A 141 -6.49 -9.85 -12.37
CA ARG A 141 -7.49 -10.89 -12.70
C ARG A 141 -8.92 -10.40 -12.48
N GLU A 142 -9.17 -9.66 -11.40
CA GLU A 142 -10.47 -9.05 -11.11
C GLU A 142 -10.90 -8.07 -12.21
N ASP A 143 -9.99 -7.23 -12.68
CA ASP A 143 -10.21 -6.31 -13.81
C ASP A 143 -10.52 -7.05 -15.14
N SER A 144 -10.05 -8.27 -15.31
CA SER A 144 -10.27 -9.06 -16.52
C SER A 144 -11.57 -9.87 -16.55
N MET A 145 -12.47 -9.71 -15.59
CA MET A 145 -13.74 -10.47 -15.43
C MET A 145 -13.56 -12.01 -15.34
N ILE A 146 -12.42 -12.49 -14.91
CA ILE A 146 -12.20 -13.91 -14.65
C ILE A 146 -12.46 -14.16 -13.15
N PRO A 147 -13.45 -15.01 -12.79
CA PRO A 147 -13.73 -15.27 -11.38
C PRO A 147 -12.51 -15.90 -10.70
N PRO A 148 -12.14 -15.47 -9.49
CA PRO A 148 -10.96 -15.98 -8.81
C PRO A 148 -11.22 -17.36 -8.21
N ASP A 149 -10.54 -18.36 -8.73
CA ASP A 149 -10.47 -19.71 -8.13
C ASP A 149 -9.37 -19.81 -7.05
N SER A 150 -8.96 -18.71 -6.42
CA SER A 150 -7.63 -18.65 -5.84
C SER A 150 -7.45 -18.11 -4.42
N LEU A 151 -8.48 -18.07 -3.58
CA LEU A 151 -8.25 -17.94 -2.13
C LEU A 151 -7.52 -19.17 -1.56
N VAL A 152 -7.67 -20.32 -2.21
CA VAL A 152 -6.97 -21.56 -1.87
C VAL A 152 -5.47 -21.49 -2.22
N GLU A 153 -5.08 -20.81 -3.31
CA GLU A 153 -3.67 -20.65 -3.69
C GLU A 153 -2.89 -19.73 -2.74
N LEU A 154 -3.51 -18.66 -2.22
CA LEU A 154 -2.88 -17.77 -1.25
C LEU A 154 -2.52 -18.52 0.05
N GLY A 155 -3.42 -19.37 0.54
CA GLY A 155 -3.16 -20.23 1.70
C GLY A 155 -1.99 -21.18 1.45
N THR A 156 -1.90 -21.76 0.27
CA THR A 156 -0.85 -22.73 -0.09
C THR A 156 0.52 -22.08 -0.24
N ILE A 157 0.59 -20.89 -0.82
CA ILE A 157 1.85 -20.17 -1.01
C ILE A 157 2.34 -19.60 0.33
N LEU A 158 1.46 -19.07 1.16
CA LEU A 158 1.80 -18.67 2.51
C LEU A 158 2.28 -19.87 3.36
N ASP A 159 1.64 -21.03 3.24
CA ASP A 159 2.10 -22.26 3.92
C ASP A 159 3.49 -22.73 3.44
N GLN A 160 3.81 -22.62 2.15
CA GLN A 160 5.14 -22.94 1.63
C GLN A 160 6.23 -21.99 2.10
N PHE A 161 5.94 -20.70 2.18
CA PHE A 161 6.90 -19.70 2.67
C PHE A 161 7.02 -19.68 4.19
N PHE A 162 5.94 -19.97 4.93
CA PHE A 162 5.92 -19.91 6.39
C PHE A 162 6.35 -21.19 7.10
N ASN A 163 6.65 -22.26 6.40
CA ASN A 163 7.26 -23.46 7.02
C ASN A 163 8.61 -23.19 7.71
N GLY A 164 9.20 -21.99 7.53
CA GLY A 164 10.40 -21.52 8.24
C GLY A 164 10.17 -20.32 9.16
N VAL A 165 9.00 -19.72 9.15
CA VAL A 165 8.67 -18.52 9.93
C VAL A 165 7.90 -18.92 11.19
N SER A 166 8.20 -18.24 12.29
CA SER A 166 7.66 -18.44 13.63
C SER A 166 6.22 -19.00 13.64
N ARG A 167 6.04 -20.11 14.35
CA ARG A 167 4.77 -20.79 14.61
C ARG A 167 3.60 -19.85 14.93
N ARG A 168 3.91 -18.70 15.52
CA ARG A 168 2.98 -17.64 15.89
C ARG A 168 2.39 -16.91 14.67
N MET A 169 3.18 -16.67 13.63
CA MET A 169 2.73 -16.06 12.36
C MET A 169 1.76 -16.99 11.61
N THR A 170 2.08 -18.28 11.54
CA THR A 170 1.22 -19.30 10.92
C THR A 170 -0.14 -19.40 11.62
N GLU A 171 -0.15 -19.34 12.95
CA GLU A 171 -1.39 -19.37 13.74
C GLU A 171 -2.25 -18.11 13.53
N LEU A 172 -1.63 -16.93 13.45
CA LEU A 172 -2.34 -15.68 13.17
C LEU A 172 -2.96 -15.67 11.77
N LEU A 173 -2.21 -16.09 10.78
CA LEU A 173 -2.72 -16.19 9.40
C LEU A 173 -3.86 -17.19 9.29
N LYS A 174 -3.76 -18.37 9.91
CA LYS A 174 -4.87 -19.32 9.98
C LYS A 174 -6.12 -18.71 10.60
N LYS A 175 -5.98 -17.93 11.65
CA LYS A 175 -7.08 -17.27 12.35
C LYS A 175 -7.79 -16.21 11.49
N ILE A 176 -7.02 -15.45 10.69
CA ILE A 176 -7.55 -14.45 9.75
C ILE A 176 -8.38 -15.13 8.65
N TYR A 177 -7.88 -16.24 8.10
CA TYR A 177 -8.52 -16.92 6.97
C TYR A 177 -9.68 -17.82 7.40
N SER A 178 -9.67 -18.40 8.62
CA SER A 178 -10.78 -19.22 9.12
C SER A 178 -12.03 -18.41 9.55
N ASN A 179 -11.84 -17.15 9.91
CA ASN A 179 -12.96 -16.26 10.28
C ASN A 179 -13.75 -15.70 9.08
N LYS A 180 -13.31 -15.97 7.85
CA LYS A 180 -13.98 -15.50 6.61
C LYS A 180 -14.93 -16.53 6.00
N GLU A 181 -14.99 -17.75 6.56
CA GLU A 181 -15.89 -18.84 6.11
C GLU A 181 -17.11 -19.03 7.02
N SER A 182 -17.35 -18.14 7.96
CA SER A 182 -18.56 -18.06 8.79
C SER A 182 -19.25 -16.74 8.51
#